data_d71c7eb497edb9d9386645dd993d6028
#
_entry.id   d71c7eb497edb9d9386645dd993d6028
#
_cell.length_a   1.000
_cell.length_b   1.000
_cell.length_c   1.000
_cell.angle_alpha   90.00
_cell.angle_beta   90.00
_cell.angle_gamma   90.00
#
_symmetry.space_group_name_H-M   'P 1'
#
loop_
_entity.id
_entity.type
_entity.pdbx_description
1 polymer ?
#
loop_
_entity_poly.entity_id
_entity_poly.type
_entity_poly.pdbx_seq_one_letter_code
_entity_poly.pdbx_strand_id
1 'polypeptide(L)'
;MHVDDGEICQSPGVTDIVSMLKRYDRVCKVIIDNVSNLSLEELATVNEPFPALIELELVSIMVDPLAHAPRLSHSSLGGSFPRLRSLTLCGISIRAIGNLLLSTRDLVTLTLGCCPPSGYISPEAMVTILSELTKLESFHLSFEIPQFPIYGGNRRPPVPTRVVLPALVTFAFDGHSSYLADMVSRIDAPLDCISLTVNIFDRSQLEFDFPLLRDFIWRTKLLDAPHRADTSFKDHDSMISLFQRKGGVDFKVFSLEIPCYALIPRLLTLAQACNFLSLPFADLEYLSLCKYNSDLLSLRWRNEVQNAHLMEFIRPFVAVKDLVLEGPVVFSVASALQELVGERVTETLPALQTIFLQGPAPAPEGIGKFIALRELCGRPVVVHQQEWEI
;
A
#
# COMPACT_ATOMS: atom_id res chain seq x y z
N MET A 1 3.96 21.42 15.62
CA MET A 1 3.11 22.02 16.65
C MET A 1 2.49 23.28 16.06
N HIS A 2 1.18 23.28 15.82
CA HIS A 2 0.46 24.45 15.35
C HIS A 2 -0.29 25.02 16.55
N VAL A 3 0.17 26.14 17.06
CA VAL A 3 -0.61 27.04 17.91
C VAL A 3 -1.13 28.12 16.97
N ASP A 4 -2.40 28.43 17.02
CA ASP A 4 -3.16 29.26 16.08
C ASP A 4 -2.69 30.75 15.98
N ASP A 5 -1.42 31.04 16.10
CA ASP A 5 -0.77 32.33 15.94
C ASP A 5 0.62 32.28 15.28
N GLY A 6 0.82 31.42 14.30
CA GLY A 6 2.04 31.38 13.47
C GLY A 6 2.72 30.06 13.38
N GLU A 7 3.04 29.63 12.16
CA GLU A 7 3.86 28.46 11.85
C GLU A 7 5.23 28.55 12.53
N ILE A 8 5.48 27.63 13.46
CA ILE A 8 6.84 27.36 13.93
C ILE A 8 7.22 25.96 13.47
N CYS A 9 7.71 25.84 12.25
CA CYS A 9 8.49 24.71 11.77
C CYS A 9 9.95 24.87 12.21
N GLN A 10 10.26 24.59 13.45
CA GLN A 10 11.65 24.37 13.92
C GLN A 10 11.60 23.25 14.94
N SER A 11 12.61 22.37 14.91
CA SER A 11 12.81 21.38 15.98
C SER A 11 13.04 22.15 17.29
N PRO A 12 12.03 22.37 18.12
CA PRO A 12 12.19 23.10 19.37
C PRO A 12 13.07 22.27 20.31
N GLY A 13 13.95 22.93 21.05
CA GLY A 13 14.63 22.28 22.16
C GLY A 13 13.59 21.71 23.12
N VAL A 14 13.92 20.59 23.75
CA VAL A 14 13.03 19.79 24.60
C VAL A 14 12.30 20.62 25.67
N THR A 15 12.96 21.61 26.26
CA THR A 15 12.41 22.54 27.28
C THR A 15 11.30 23.47 26.76
N ASP A 16 11.21 23.70 25.43
CA ASP A 16 10.22 24.59 24.87
C ASP A 16 8.86 23.91 24.68
N ILE A 17 8.85 22.58 24.44
CA ILE A 17 7.61 21.80 24.21
C ILE A 17 6.72 21.87 25.45
N VAL A 18 7.25 21.60 26.65
CA VAL A 18 6.47 21.63 27.90
C VAL A 18 5.93 23.01 28.22
N SER A 19 6.72 24.07 27.96
CA SER A 19 6.26 25.45 28.19
C SER A 19 5.10 25.85 27.27
N MET A 20 5.10 25.35 26.04
CA MET A 20 4.03 25.59 25.07
C MET A 20 2.78 24.79 25.40
N LEU A 21 2.93 23.58 25.93
CA LEU A 21 1.81 22.72 26.33
C LEU A 21 1.13 23.16 27.64
N LYS A 22 1.63 24.19 28.36
CA LYS A 22 0.99 24.73 29.56
C LYS A 22 -0.41 25.29 29.34
N ARG A 23 -0.78 25.60 28.08
CA ARG A 23 -2.14 26.03 27.69
C ARG A 23 -2.92 24.87 27.04
N TYR A 24 -2.87 23.70 27.62
CA TYR A 24 -3.45 22.46 27.12
C TYR A 24 -4.95 22.55 26.78
N ASP A 25 -5.68 23.48 27.41
CA ASP A 25 -7.10 23.71 27.19
C ASP A 25 -7.44 24.28 25.79
N ARG A 26 -6.45 24.89 25.10
CA ARG A 26 -6.59 25.50 23.77
C ARG A 26 -5.84 24.81 22.67
N VAL A 27 -4.99 23.85 23.00
CA VAL A 27 -4.21 23.13 22.00
C VAL A 27 -5.12 22.17 21.24
N CYS A 28 -5.32 22.43 19.94
CA CYS A 28 -6.13 21.60 19.06
C CYS A 28 -5.30 20.68 18.14
N LYS A 29 -4.03 21.01 17.93
CA LYS A 29 -3.13 20.24 17.06
C LYS A 29 -1.72 20.19 17.65
N VAL A 30 -1.15 18.98 17.70
CA VAL A 30 0.24 18.73 18.12
C VAL A 30 0.91 17.90 17.06
N ILE A 31 2.00 18.44 16.47
CA ILE A 31 2.88 17.72 15.53
C ILE A 31 4.30 17.83 16.09
N ILE A 32 4.94 16.69 16.31
CA ILE A 32 6.32 16.63 16.78
C ILE A 32 7.09 15.65 15.89
N ASP A 33 8.05 16.18 15.16
CA ASP A 33 9.00 15.42 14.37
C ASP A 33 10.26 15.11 15.17
N ASN A 34 10.95 14.02 14.84
CA ASN A 34 12.16 13.54 15.51
C ASN A 34 11.97 13.30 17.03
N VAL A 35 10.85 12.70 17.38
CA VAL A 35 10.54 12.36 18.77
C VAL A 35 11.61 11.42 19.33
N SER A 36 12.20 11.79 20.47
CA SER A 36 13.14 10.98 21.25
C SER A 36 12.48 10.43 22.53
N ASN A 37 13.16 9.50 23.22
CA ASN A 37 12.72 9.05 24.55
C ASN A 37 12.61 10.22 25.54
N LEU A 38 13.56 11.17 25.51
CA LEU A 38 13.54 12.36 26.36
C LEU A 38 12.31 13.23 26.09
N SER A 39 11.98 13.44 24.80
CA SER A 39 10.79 14.19 24.42
C SER A 39 9.51 13.51 24.92
N LEU A 40 9.41 12.18 24.86
CA LEU A 40 8.25 11.44 25.37
C LEU A 40 8.18 11.41 26.90
N GLU A 41 9.33 11.35 27.59
CA GLU A 41 9.38 11.47 29.05
C GLU A 41 8.89 12.83 29.51
N GLU A 42 9.24 13.90 28.82
CA GLU A 42 8.73 15.23 29.11
C GLU A 42 7.23 15.36 28.82
N LEU A 43 6.77 14.81 27.66
CA LEU A 43 5.34 14.75 27.38
C LEU A 43 4.57 13.95 28.47
N ALA A 44 5.21 12.95 29.08
CA ALA A 44 4.64 12.20 30.19
C ALA A 44 4.52 13.00 31.49
N THR A 45 5.28 14.11 31.64
CA THR A 45 5.13 15.00 32.80
C THR A 45 3.87 15.89 32.73
N VAL A 46 3.29 16.01 31.53
CA VAL A 46 2.04 16.74 31.35
C VAL A 46 0.88 15.80 31.74
N ASN A 47 0.41 15.95 32.97
CA ASN A 47 -0.64 15.11 33.52
C ASN A 47 -2.06 15.65 33.25
N GLU A 48 -2.16 16.79 32.60
CA GLU A 48 -3.44 17.43 32.33
C GLU A 48 -4.02 16.90 30.98
N PRO A 49 -5.34 16.64 30.92
CA PRO A 49 -5.97 16.21 29.68
C PRO A 49 -5.98 17.34 28.64
N PHE A 50 -5.94 16.98 27.36
CA PHE A 50 -6.05 17.90 26.25
C PHE A 50 -7.48 17.90 25.66
N PRO A 51 -8.44 18.63 26.26
CA PRO A 51 -9.85 18.51 25.89
C PRO A 51 -10.16 19.08 24.50
N ALA A 52 -9.31 19.96 23.97
CA ALA A 52 -9.47 20.56 22.65
C ALA A 52 -8.70 19.86 21.54
N LEU A 53 -7.84 18.87 21.85
CA LEU A 53 -6.96 18.24 20.89
C LEU A 53 -7.75 17.43 19.85
N ILE A 54 -7.56 17.77 18.59
CA ILE A 54 -8.21 17.14 17.43
C ILE A 54 -7.22 16.28 16.64
N GLU A 55 -5.95 16.69 16.59
CA GLU A 55 -4.90 16.05 15.81
C GLU A 55 -3.62 15.90 16.65
N LEU A 56 -3.11 14.67 16.69
CA LEU A 56 -1.85 14.31 17.34
C LEU A 56 -0.98 13.54 16.35
N GLU A 57 0.18 14.08 16.03
CA GLU A 57 1.18 13.46 15.18
C GLU A 57 2.53 13.43 15.90
N LEU A 58 3.05 12.23 16.12
CA LEU A 58 4.36 12.00 16.72
C LEU A 58 5.17 11.10 15.78
N VAL A 59 6.25 11.64 15.24
CA VAL A 59 7.11 10.93 14.28
C VAL A 59 8.52 10.81 14.86
N SER A 60 9.01 9.60 15.00
CA SER A 60 10.42 9.32 15.33
C SER A 60 11.12 8.80 14.07
N ILE A 61 12.16 9.51 13.64
CA ILE A 61 13.04 9.05 12.57
C ILE A 61 14.12 8.20 13.25
N MET A 62 14.02 6.88 13.14
CA MET A 62 15.05 5.97 13.65
C MET A 62 16.28 6.07 12.74
N VAL A 63 17.24 6.87 13.15
CA VAL A 63 18.54 7.03 12.44
C VAL A 63 19.48 5.86 12.77
N ASP A 64 19.33 5.25 13.94
CA ASP A 64 20.16 4.13 14.40
C ASP A 64 19.28 2.87 14.61
N PRO A 65 19.49 1.81 13.82
CA PRO A 65 18.75 0.54 13.98
C PRO A 65 18.98 -0.14 15.33
N LEU A 66 20.03 0.23 16.07
CA LEU A 66 20.36 -0.30 17.40
C LEU A 66 19.74 0.54 18.52
N ALA A 67 19.25 1.73 18.24
CA ALA A 67 18.58 2.56 19.22
C ALA A 67 17.23 1.96 19.60
N HIS A 68 16.90 2.04 20.88
CA HIS A 68 15.57 1.62 21.33
C HIS A 68 14.54 2.64 20.88
N ALA A 69 13.51 2.16 20.17
CA ALA A 69 12.40 3.00 19.76
C ALA A 69 11.76 3.73 20.96
N PRO A 70 11.41 5.01 20.79
CA PRO A 70 10.76 5.78 21.82
C PRO A 70 9.48 5.09 22.29
N ARG A 71 9.19 5.15 23.62
CA ARG A 71 8.05 4.46 24.22
C ARG A 71 7.03 5.46 24.73
N LEU A 72 5.82 5.41 24.20
CA LEU A 72 4.71 6.18 24.70
C LEU A 72 4.23 5.56 26.02
N SER A 73 4.18 6.36 27.08
CA SER A 73 3.65 5.96 28.40
C SER A 73 2.13 6.07 28.45
N HIS A 74 1.48 5.29 29.29
CA HIS A 74 0.03 5.39 29.55
C HIS A 74 -0.41 6.77 30.05
N SER A 75 0.47 7.46 30.75
CA SER A 75 0.21 8.80 31.32
C SER A 75 0.63 9.94 30.41
N SER A 76 1.22 9.64 29.25
CA SER A 76 1.64 10.68 28.35
C SER A 76 0.45 11.55 27.93
N LEU A 77 0.62 12.88 28.01
CA LEU A 77 -0.37 13.87 27.65
C LEU A 77 -1.71 13.74 28.44
N GLY A 78 -1.65 13.33 29.70
CA GLY A 78 -2.83 13.18 30.54
C GLY A 78 -3.77 12.02 30.19
N GLY A 79 -3.41 11.20 29.20
CA GLY A 79 -4.09 9.94 28.87
C GLY A 79 -5.52 10.02 28.35
N SER A 80 -6.06 11.22 28.09
CA SER A 80 -7.43 11.40 27.62
C SER A 80 -7.55 12.48 26.55
N PHE A 81 -8.08 12.09 25.38
CA PHE A 81 -8.26 12.97 24.20
C PHE A 81 -9.68 12.82 23.64
N PRO A 82 -10.70 13.36 24.31
CA PRO A 82 -12.12 13.10 23.99
C PRO A 82 -12.53 13.63 22.61
N ARG A 83 -11.77 14.56 22.03
CA ARG A 83 -12.04 15.19 20.72
C ARG A 83 -11.06 14.75 19.63
N LEU A 84 -10.14 13.83 19.91
CA LEU A 84 -9.14 13.43 18.94
C LEU A 84 -9.80 12.75 17.72
N ARG A 85 -9.53 13.28 16.55
CA ARG A 85 -10.00 12.75 15.26
C ARG A 85 -8.89 12.16 14.41
N SER A 86 -7.66 12.65 14.57
CA SER A 86 -6.51 12.16 13.83
C SER A 86 -5.37 11.82 14.77
N LEU A 87 -4.90 10.58 14.69
CA LEU A 87 -3.73 10.09 15.44
C LEU A 87 -2.74 9.48 14.47
N THR A 88 -1.52 10.03 14.46
CA THR A 88 -0.37 9.48 13.73
C THR A 88 0.77 9.21 14.69
N LEU A 89 1.20 7.96 14.77
CA LEU A 89 2.37 7.52 15.53
C LEU A 89 3.29 6.76 14.58
N CYS A 90 4.49 7.29 14.33
CA CYS A 90 5.45 6.67 13.42
C CYS A 90 6.80 6.43 14.14
N GLY A 91 7.35 5.22 14.04
CA GLY A 91 8.62 4.84 14.69
C GLY A 91 8.56 4.80 16.23
N ILE A 92 7.37 4.73 16.83
CA ILE A 92 7.14 4.78 18.28
C ILE A 92 6.61 3.42 18.75
N SER A 93 7.13 2.95 19.89
CA SER A 93 6.62 1.74 20.53
C SER A 93 5.24 1.96 21.14
N ILE A 94 4.23 1.24 20.63
CA ILE A 94 2.80 1.48 20.88
C ILE A 94 2.17 0.45 21.83
N ARG A 95 2.95 -0.28 22.63
CA ARG A 95 2.40 -1.31 23.56
C ARG A 95 1.26 -0.81 24.45
N ALA A 96 1.30 0.48 24.79
CA ALA A 96 0.31 1.12 25.67
C ALA A 96 -0.84 1.78 24.91
N ILE A 97 -0.86 1.72 23.59
CA ILE A 97 -1.81 2.48 22.76
C ILE A 97 -3.27 2.05 22.99
N GLY A 98 -3.50 0.80 23.40
CA GLY A 98 -4.85 0.30 23.63
C GLY A 98 -5.65 1.21 24.58
N ASN A 99 -5.08 1.61 25.70
CA ASN A 99 -5.76 2.50 26.66
C ASN A 99 -6.00 3.89 26.09
N LEU A 100 -5.04 4.42 25.32
CA LEU A 100 -5.17 5.71 24.66
C LEU A 100 -6.34 5.67 23.65
N LEU A 101 -6.39 4.65 22.79
CA LEU A 101 -7.40 4.52 21.75
C LEU A 101 -8.79 4.26 22.34
N LEU A 102 -8.91 3.56 23.44
CA LEU A 102 -10.19 3.37 24.15
C LEU A 102 -10.79 4.69 24.65
N SER A 103 -9.97 5.74 24.85
CA SER A 103 -10.44 7.08 25.23
C SER A 103 -10.85 7.95 24.04
N THR A 104 -10.58 7.51 22.78
CA THR A 104 -10.73 8.32 21.57
C THR A 104 -11.79 7.78 20.62
N ARG A 105 -13.04 7.64 21.10
CA ARG A 105 -14.15 7.05 20.31
C ARG A 105 -14.54 7.81 19.04
N ASP A 106 -14.13 9.08 18.93
CA ASP A 106 -14.41 9.95 17.77
C ASP A 106 -13.29 9.94 16.73
N LEU A 107 -12.34 9.00 16.83
CA LEU A 107 -11.22 8.90 15.91
C LEU A 107 -11.69 8.57 14.49
N VAL A 108 -11.22 9.37 13.52
CA VAL A 108 -11.52 9.25 12.09
C VAL A 108 -10.32 8.70 11.34
N THR A 109 -9.12 9.13 11.73
CA THR A 109 -7.86 8.70 11.08
C THR A 109 -6.92 8.11 12.13
N LEU A 110 -6.45 6.89 11.87
CA LEU A 110 -5.43 6.20 12.67
C LEU A 110 -4.29 5.73 11.79
N THR A 111 -3.09 6.30 12.02
CA THR A 111 -1.85 5.87 11.35
C THR A 111 -0.86 5.38 12.41
N LEU A 112 -0.50 4.11 12.31
CA LEU A 112 0.52 3.45 13.10
C LEU A 112 1.66 3.04 12.16
N GLY A 113 2.59 3.97 11.93
CA GLY A 113 3.65 3.84 10.94
C GLY A 113 4.95 3.31 11.55
N CYS A 114 5.71 2.52 10.75
CA CYS A 114 7.03 2.01 11.12
C CYS A 114 7.06 1.43 12.54
N CYS A 115 6.04 0.64 12.89
CA CYS A 115 5.91 0.07 14.24
C CYS A 115 7.14 -0.80 14.56
N PRO A 116 7.95 -0.44 15.58
CA PRO A 116 9.13 -1.22 15.94
C PRO A 116 8.73 -2.55 16.59
N PRO A 117 9.62 -3.55 16.62
CA PRO A 117 9.34 -4.85 17.26
C PRO A 117 8.93 -4.73 18.73
N SER A 118 9.46 -3.74 19.44
CA SER A 118 9.11 -3.45 20.84
C SER A 118 7.67 -2.95 21.01
N GLY A 119 7.05 -2.46 19.94
CA GLY A 119 5.67 -1.96 19.87
C GLY A 119 4.67 -2.93 19.30
N TYR A 120 5.05 -4.18 19.07
CA TYR A 120 4.18 -5.17 18.46
C TYR A 120 2.85 -5.35 19.21
N ILE A 121 1.76 -5.29 18.47
CA ILE A 121 0.40 -5.60 18.91
C ILE A 121 -0.08 -6.81 18.12
N SER A 122 -0.66 -7.81 18.78
CA SER A 122 -1.20 -8.97 18.04
C SER A 122 -2.41 -8.59 17.16
N PRO A 123 -2.68 -9.31 16.07
CA PRO A 123 -3.86 -9.07 15.25
C PRO A 123 -5.16 -9.05 16.06
N GLU A 124 -5.32 -9.95 17.04
CA GLU A 124 -6.49 -10.00 17.91
C GLU A 124 -6.64 -8.74 18.78
N ALA A 125 -5.54 -8.28 19.38
CA ALA A 125 -5.54 -7.07 20.20
C ALA A 125 -5.83 -5.83 19.33
N MET A 126 -5.28 -5.77 18.12
CA MET A 126 -5.56 -4.70 17.16
C MET A 126 -7.04 -4.70 16.78
N VAL A 127 -7.62 -5.84 16.42
CA VAL A 127 -9.04 -5.94 16.07
C VAL A 127 -9.93 -5.54 17.25
N THR A 128 -9.56 -5.92 18.49
CA THR A 128 -10.28 -5.49 19.68
C THR A 128 -10.28 -3.97 19.84
N ILE A 129 -9.15 -3.33 19.61
CA ILE A 129 -9.04 -1.86 19.62
C ILE A 129 -9.92 -1.24 18.53
N LEU A 130 -9.80 -1.75 17.29
CA LEU A 130 -10.57 -1.24 16.15
C LEU A 130 -12.09 -1.37 16.37
N SER A 131 -12.55 -2.37 17.12
CA SER A 131 -13.98 -2.57 17.40
C SER A 131 -14.63 -1.40 18.13
N GLU A 132 -13.86 -0.63 18.88
CA GLU A 132 -14.33 0.55 19.63
C GLU A 132 -14.34 1.82 18.77
N LEU A 133 -13.66 1.81 17.61
CA LEU A 133 -13.46 2.97 16.74
C LEU A 133 -14.49 3.01 15.60
N THR A 134 -15.76 3.13 15.93
CA THR A 134 -16.87 3.03 14.95
C THR A 134 -16.93 4.15 13.92
N LYS A 135 -16.20 5.27 14.13
CA LYS A 135 -16.10 6.42 13.23
C LYS A 135 -14.83 6.41 12.38
N LEU A 136 -14.01 5.35 12.49
CA LEU A 136 -12.74 5.26 11.79
C LEU A 136 -12.95 5.13 10.28
N GLU A 137 -12.54 6.16 9.53
CA GLU A 137 -12.61 6.22 8.07
C GLU A 137 -11.30 5.80 7.40
N SER A 138 -10.16 6.11 8.05
CA SER A 138 -8.84 5.80 7.51
C SER A 138 -7.99 5.05 8.54
N PHE A 139 -7.52 3.88 8.17
CA PHE A 139 -6.63 3.06 8.98
C PHE A 139 -5.38 2.69 8.19
N HIS A 140 -4.21 3.05 8.74
CA HIS A 140 -2.91 2.64 8.22
C HIS A 140 -2.11 1.96 9.33
N LEU A 141 -1.63 0.76 9.05
CA LEU A 141 -0.73 0.00 9.93
C LEU A 141 0.51 -0.42 9.15
N SER A 142 1.67 0.06 9.55
CA SER A 142 2.96 -0.27 8.95
C SER A 142 3.93 -0.74 10.03
N PHE A 143 4.64 -1.83 9.74
CA PHE A 143 5.68 -2.37 10.61
C PHE A 143 7.06 -2.01 10.06
N GLU A 144 8.02 -1.84 10.96
CA GLU A 144 9.42 -1.73 10.58
C GLU A 144 9.96 -3.08 10.08
N ILE A 145 10.66 -3.08 8.94
CA ILE A 145 11.21 -4.30 8.31
C ILE A 145 12.39 -4.83 9.11
N PRO A 146 12.65 -6.10 9.16
CA PRO A 146 11.99 -7.41 9.01
C PRO A 146 12.20 -8.33 10.23
N GLN A 147 12.10 -7.84 11.45
CA GLN A 147 12.45 -8.60 12.67
C GLN A 147 11.23 -9.15 13.42
N PHE A 148 10.08 -9.20 12.77
CA PHE A 148 8.93 -9.82 13.43
C PHE A 148 9.17 -11.32 13.61
N PRO A 149 8.84 -11.86 14.78
CA PRO A 149 8.84 -13.30 14.96
C PRO A 149 7.98 -13.88 13.85
N ILE A 150 8.60 -14.71 13.00
CA ILE A 150 7.86 -15.53 12.06
C ILE A 150 6.82 -16.24 12.94
N TYR A 151 5.56 -15.85 12.78
CA TYR A 151 4.49 -16.58 13.41
C TYR A 151 4.50 -17.97 12.77
N GLY A 152 5.25 -18.88 13.36
CA GLY A 152 5.06 -20.33 13.22
C GLY A 152 3.68 -20.63 13.78
N GLY A 153 2.67 -20.04 13.14
CA GLY A 153 1.34 -19.99 13.65
C GLY A 153 0.69 -21.35 13.55
N ASN A 154 0.35 -21.89 14.67
CA ASN A 154 -0.86 -22.69 14.74
C ASN A 154 -1.97 -21.81 14.15
N ARG A 155 -2.37 -22.06 12.90
CA ARG A 155 -3.53 -21.42 12.27
C ARG A 155 -4.69 -21.55 13.23
N ARG A 156 -5.02 -20.47 13.95
CA ARG A 156 -6.18 -20.47 14.82
C ARG A 156 -7.42 -20.58 13.94
N PRO A 157 -8.42 -21.35 14.35
CA PRO A 157 -9.65 -21.45 13.58
C PRO A 157 -10.26 -20.05 13.41
N PRO A 158 -10.90 -19.77 12.26
CA PRO A 158 -11.54 -18.49 12.02
C PRO A 158 -12.52 -18.16 13.15
N VAL A 159 -12.47 -16.92 13.61
CA VAL A 159 -13.35 -16.44 14.68
C VAL A 159 -14.79 -16.41 14.17
N PRO A 160 -15.77 -16.94 14.88
CA PRO A 160 -17.15 -16.99 14.40
C PRO A 160 -17.82 -15.61 14.24
N THR A 161 -17.30 -14.59 14.92
CA THR A 161 -17.84 -13.22 14.84
C THR A 161 -16.75 -12.27 14.39
N ARG A 162 -17.07 -11.48 13.36
CA ARG A 162 -16.18 -10.42 12.85
C ARG A 162 -16.58 -9.08 13.41
N VAL A 163 -15.59 -8.22 13.60
CA VAL A 163 -15.81 -6.83 13.95
C VAL A 163 -16.13 -6.04 12.69
N VAL A 164 -17.22 -5.30 12.71
CA VAL A 164 -17.61 -4.42 11.60
C VAL A 164 -17.02 -3.03 11.83
N LEU A 165 -16.32 -2.50 10.83
CA LEU A 165 -15.79 -1.13 10.80
C LEU A 165 -16.67 -0.30 9.85
N PRO A 166 -17.79 0.27 10.34
CA PRO A 166 -18.86 0.76 9.46
C PRO A 166 -18.52 2.01 8.67
N ALA A 167 -17.55 2.80 9.13
CA ALA A 167 -17.11 4.03 8.48
C ALA A 167 -15.83 3.88 7.66
N LEU A 168 -15.20 2.69 7.65
CA LEU A 168 -13.89 2.51 7.03
C LEU A 168 -13.96 2.72 5.51
N VAL A 169 -13.17 3.69 5.04
CA VAL A 169 -13.03 4.05 3.63
C VAL A 169 -11.67 3.66 3.09
N THR A 170 -10.62 3.87 3.88
CA THR A 170 -9.23 3.60 3.46
C THR A 170 -8.59 2.64 4.44
N PHE A 171 -8.02 1.56 3.90
CA PHE A 171 -7.22 0.62 4.66
C PHE A 171 -5.86 0.44 3.99
N ALA A 172 -4.78 0.77 4.71
CA ALA A 172 -3.40 0.55 4.26
C ALA A 172 -2.65 -0.35 5.24
N PHE A 173 -1.91 -1.30 4.71
CA PHE A 173 -1.13 -2.25 5.49
C PHE A 173 0.25 -2.47 4.86
N ASP A 174 1.30 -2.32 5.68
CA ASP A 174 2.68 -2.63 5.31
C ASP A 174 3.26 -3.62 6.33
N GLY A 175 3.51 -4.87 5.91
CA GLY A 175 3.99 -5.88 6.85
C GLY A 175 3.96 -7.31 6.31
N HIS A 176 3.93 -8.27 7.23
CA HIS A 176 3.85 -9.69 6.88
C HIS A 176 2.45 -10.14 6.47
N SER A 177 2.38 -10.97 5.42
CA SER A 177 1.12 -11.50 4.89
C SER A 177 0.31 -12.26 5.95
N SER A 178 0.98 -13.02 6.83
CA SER A 178 0.33 -13.79 7.89
C SER A 178 -0.38 -12.90 8.93
N TYR A 179 0.20 -11.74 9.28
CA TYR A 179 -0.45 -10.77 10.16
C TYR A 179 -1.71 -10.19 9.50
N LEU A 180 -1.57 -9.76 8.24
CA LEU A 180 -2.69 -9.23 7.48
C LEU A 180 -3.81 -10.28 7.36
N ALA A 181 -3.47 -11.52 7.00
CA ALA A 181 -4.43 -12.60 6.85
C ALA A 181 -5.23 -12.85 8.13
N ASP A 182 -4.57 -12.91 9.29
CA ASP A 182 -5.25 -13.07 10.58
C ASP A 182 -6.15 -11.87 10.91
N MET A 183 -5.69 -10.65 10.67
CA MET A 183 -6.46 -9.43 10.89
C MET A 183 -7.69 -9.35 9.99
N VAL A 184 -7.56 -9.54 8.66
CA VAL A 184 -8.68 -9.43 7.72
C VAL A 184 -9.69 -10.58 7.88
N SER A 185 -9.29 -11.70 8.47
CA SER A 185 -10.21 -12.77 8.82
C SER A 185 -11.21 -12.39 9.90
N ARG A 186 -10.89 -11.37 10.71
CA ARG A 186 -11.61 -10.93 11.91
C ARG A 186 -12.36 -9.62 11.75
N ILE A 187 -12.16 -8.91 10.63
CA ILE A 187 -12.83 -7.63 10.36
C ILE A 187 -13.71 -7.73 9.11
N ASP A 188 -14.77 -6.94 9.12
CA ASP A 188 -15.56 -6.62 7.94
C ASP A 188 -15.60 -5.09 7.77
N ALA A 189 -15.49 -4.64 6.53
CA ALA A 189 -15.60 -3.24 6.14
C ALA A 189 -16.89 -3.03 5.32
N PRO A 190 -17.39 -1.79 5.21
CA PRO A 190 -18.56 -1.51 4.38
C PRO A 190 -18.28 -1.83 2.91
N LEU A 191 -19.36 -2.10 2.17
CA LEU A 191 -19.31 -2.42 0.73
C LEU A 191 -18.74 -1.28 -0.13
N ASP A 192 -18.66 -0.07 0.43
CA ASP A 192 -18.15 1.14 -0.22
C ASP A 192 -16.72 1.51 0.22
N CYS A 193 -15.98 0.58 0.82
CA CYS A 193 -14.55 0.81 1.12
C CYS A 193 -13.83 1.19 -0.18
N ILE A 194 -13.28 2.40 -0.24
CA ILE A 194 -12.83 3.01 -1.49
C ILE A 194 -11.40 2.60 -1.84
N SER A 195 -10.55 2.27 -0.85
CA SER A 195 -9.16 1.98 -1.11
C SER A 195 -8.56 0.96 -0.14
N LEU A 196 -7.93 -0.07 -0.71
CA LEU A 196 -7.10 -1.02 0.01
C LEU A 196 -5.67 -0.99 -0.57
N THR A 197 -4.69 -0.63 0.25
CA THR A 197 -3.27 -0.69 -0.10
C THR A 197 -2.59 -1.75 0.77
N VAL A 198 -1.87 -2.67 0.13
CA VAL A 198 -1.18 -3.77 0.79
C VAL A 198 0.26 -3.84 0.30
N ASN A 199 1.20 -3.64 1.21
CA ASN A 199 2.63 -3.84 0.96
C ASN A 199 3.10 -5.02 1.80
N ILE A 200 3.60 -6.07 1.16
CA ILE A 200 3.99 -7.31 1.83
C ILE A 200 5.52 -7.40 1.88
N PHE A 201 6.06 -7.75 3.04
CA PHE A 201 7.50 -7.82 3.30
C PHE A 201 8.07 -9.23 3.33
N ASP A 202 7.29 -10.27 3.04
CA ASP A 202 7.73 -11.65 3.15
C ASP A 202 8.86 -11.95 2.18
N ARG A 203 10.06 -12.20 2.71
CA ARG A 203 11.27 -12.51 1.94
C ARG A 203 11.37 -13.99 1.54
N SER A 204 10.71 -14.85 2.29
CA SER A 204 10.78 -16.29 2.10
C SER A 204 9.54 -16.79 1.39
N GLN A 205 9.75 -17.25 0.15
CA GLN A 205 8.87 -18.16 -0.58
C GLN A 205 7.35 -17.95 -0.39
N LEU A 206 6.71 -17.43 -1.40
CA LEU A 206 5.38 -17.70 -1.99
C LEU A 206 4.26 -18.38 -1.15
N GLU A 207 4.43 -18.54 0.15
CA GLU A 207 3.38 -19.01 1.06
C GLU A 207 2.57 -17.82 1.62
N PHE A 208 2.12 -16.95 0.72
CA PHE A 208 1.18 -15.91 1.09
C PHE A 208 -0.16 -16.53 1.44
N ASP A 209 -0.72 -16.18 2.58
CA ASP A 209 -2.07 -16.61 2.97
C ASP A 209 -3.14 -15.76 2.24
N PHE A 210 -3.03 -15.73 0.90
CA PHE A 210 -3.95 -15.00 0.03
C PHE A 210 -5.43 -15.39 0.15
N PRO A 211 -5.82 -16.64 0.49
CA PRO A 211 -7.24 -16.98 0.61
C PRO A 211 -8.01 -16.08 1.55
N LEU A 212 -7.46 -15.71 2.72
CA LEU A 212 -8.15 -14.85 3.67
C LEU A 212 -8.24 -13.39 3.19
N LEU A 213 -7.18 -12.88 2.56
CA LEU A 213 -7.18 -11.55 1.93
C LEU A 213 -8.15 -11.52 0.75
N ARG A 214 -8.14 -12.55 -0.11
CA ARG A 214 -9.10 -12.71 -1.20
C ARG A 214 -10.54 -12.65 -0.69
N ASP A 215 -10.84 -13.45 0.33
CA ASP A 215 -12.20 -13.51 0.89
C ASP A 215 -12.62 -12.17 1.49
N PHE A 216 -11.70 -11.40 2.07
CA PHE A 216 -11.93 -10.03 2.53
C PHE A 216 -12.26 -9.09 1.35
N ILE A 217 -11.44 -9.08 0.30
CA ILE A 217 -11.63 -8.26 -0.90
C ILE A 217 -13.00 -8.54 -1.53
N TRP A 218 -13.38 -9.81 -1.65
CA TRP A 218 -14.66 -10.19 -2.25
C TRP A 218 -15.87 -9.84 -1.38
N ARG A 219 -15.74 -9.95 -0.05
CA ARG A 219 -16.81 -9.54 0.87
C ARG A 219 -17.07 -8.03 0.83
N THR A 220 -16.02 -7.23 0.68
CA THR A 220 -16.12 -5.76 0.64
C THR A 220 -16.55 -5.23 -0.73
N LYS A 221 -16.69 -6.09 -1.75
CA LYS A 221 -16.95 -5.70 -3.15
C LYS A 221 -16.03 -4.59 -3.67
N LEU A 222 -14.83 -4.51 -3.09
CA LEU A 222 -13.83 -3.49 -3.39
C LEU A 222 -13.49 -3.43 -4.89
N LEU A 223 -13.57 -4.56 -5.57
CA LEU A 223 -13.18 -4.72 -6.97
C LEU A 223 -14.38 -4.80 -7.93
N ASP A 224 -15.54 -4.28 -7.56
CA ASP A 224 -16.66 -4.18 -8.48
C ASP A 224 -16.28 -3.23 -9.64
N ALA A 225 -16.12 -3.79 -10.86
CA ALA A 225 -15.85 -3.08 -12.11
C ALA A 225 -14.61 -2.15 -12.13
N PRO A 226 -13.40 -2.62 -11.79
CA PRO A 226 -12.20 -1.87 -12.15
C PRO A 226 -12.06 -1.80 -13.67
N HIS A 227 -11.61 -0.67 -14.21
CA HIS A 227 -11.46 -0.49 -15.65
C HIS A 227 -9.99 -0.35 -16.08
N ARG A 228 -9.10 -0.04 -15.12
CA ARG A 228 -7.68 0.24 -15.36
C ARG A 228 -6.80 -0.49 -14.36
N ALA A 229 -5.69 -1.03 -14.85
CA ALA A 229 -4.59 -1.52 -14.05
C ALA A 229 -3.30 -0.79 -14.40
N ASP A 230 -2.58 -0.33 -13.37
CA ASP A 230 -1.22 0.18 -13.50
C ASP A 230 -0.27 -0.77 -12.79
N THR A 231 0.73 -1.26 -13.51
CA THR A 231 1.75 -2.13 -12.94
C THR A 231 3.10 -1.46 -13.01
N SER A 232 3.78 -1.37 -11.89
CA SER A 232 5.12 -0.81 -11.83
C SER A 232 6.14 -1.79 -11.28
N PHE A 233 7.34 -1.74 -11.84
CA PHE A 233 8.47 -2.55 -11.45
C PHE A 233 9.60 -1.63 -10.98
N LYS A 234 9.86 -1.65 -9.68
CA LYS A 234 11.00 -0.99 -9.05
C LYS A 234 12.13 -2.00 -8.86
N ASP A 235 13.30 -1.54 -8.38
CA ASP A 235 14.48 -2.39 -8.23
C ASP A 235 14.26 -3.58 -7.28
N HIS A 236 13.45 -3.40 -6.26
CA HIS A 236 13.20 -4.41 -5.23
C HIS A 236 11.73 -4.77 -5.03
N ASP A 237 10.83 -4.11 -5.78
CA ASP A 237 9.39 -4.27 -5.59
C ASP A 237 8.66 -4.35 -6.92
N SER A 238 7.55 -5.07 -6.92
CA SER A 238 6.57 -5.06 -8.02
C SER A 238 5.22 -4.65 -7.45
N MET A 239 4.56 -3.74 -8.10
CA MET A 239 3.28 -3.21 -7.64
C MET A 239 2.24 -3.32 -8.77
N ILE A 240 1.01 -3.65 -8.38
CA ILE A 240 -0.18 -3.48 -9.22
C ILE A 240 -1.20 -2.62 -8.49
N SER A 241 -1.77 -1.67 -9.21
CA SER A 241 -2.85 -0.80 -8.72
C SER A 241 -4.05 -0.91 -9.64
N LEU A 242 -5.25 -1.07 -9.07
CA LEU A 242 -6.51 -1.11 -9.80
C LEU A 242 -7.31 0.15 -9.54
N PHE A 243 -7.95 0.66 -10.59
CA PHE A 243 -8.70 1.91 -10.56
C PHE A 243 -10.13 1.70 -11.04
N GLN A 244 -11.05 2.39 -10.38
CA GLN A 244 -12.44 2.56 -10.81
C GLN A 244 -12.65 3.98 -11.32
N ARG A 245 -13.60 4.15 -12.24
CA ARG A 245 -14.01 5.46 -12.75
C ARG A 245 -15.32 5.89 -12.11
N LYS A 246 -15.30 7.03 -11.42
CA LYS A 246 -16.49 7.67 -10.87
C LYS A 246 -16.54 9.13 -11.34
N GLY A 247 -17.62 9.54 -12.00
CA GLY A 247 -17.78 10.92 -12.47
C GLY A 247 -16.66 11.40 -13.43
N GLY A 248 -16.05 10.51 -14.20
CA GLY A 248 -14.95 10.84 -15.12
C GLY A 248 -13.55 10.90 -14.48
N VAL A 249 -13.43 10.68 -13.18
CA VAL A 249 -12.16 10.64 -12.44
C VAL A 249 -11.80 9.20 -12.07
N ASP A 250 -10.54 8.85 -12.23
CA ASP A 250 -10.01 7.54 -11.84
C ASP A 250 -9.61 7.54 -10.35
N PHE A 251 -10.19 6.62 -9.58
CA PHE A 251 -9.89 6.42 -8.16
C PHE A 251 -9.19 5.09 -7.97
N LYS A 252 -8.05 5.11 -7.28
CA LYS A 252 -7.34 3.90 -6.90
C LYS A 252 -8.12 3.16 -5.81
N VAL A 253 -8.61 1.98 -6.13
CA VAL A 253 -9.40 1.15 -5.20
C VAL A 253 -8.57 0.04 -4.56
N PHE A 254 -7.54 -0.44 -5.26
CA PHE A 254 -6.68 -1.50 -4.77
C PHE A 254 -5.23 -1.25 -5.17
N SER A 255 -4.29 -1.55 -4.29
CA SER A 255 -2.87 -1.59 -4.59
C SER A 255 -2.21 -2.74 -3.84
N LEU A 256 -1.42 -3.53 -4.54
CA LEU A 256 -0.61 -4.60 -3.98
C LEU A 256 0.85 -4.37 -4.37
N GLU A 257 1.72 -4.22 -3.38
CA GLU A 257 3.17 -4.13 -3.55
C GLU A 257 3.81 -5.37 -2.93
N ILE A 258 4.67 -6.04 -3.69
CA ILE A 258 5.36 -7.27 -3.28
C ILE A 258 6.86 -7.07 -3.48
N PRO A 259 7.69 -7.29 -2.45
CA PRO A 259 9.12 -7.21 -2.58
C PRO A 259 9.64 -8.37 -3.45
N CYS A 260 10.55 -8.05 -4.36
CA CYS A 260 11.16 -9.00 -5.28
C CYS A 260 12.68 -8.98 -5.11
N TYR A 261 13.19 -9.64 -4.09
CA TYR A 261 14.58 -9.49 -3.64
C TYR A 261 15.63 -10.30 -4.41
N ALA A 262 15.37 -11.08 -5.36
CA ALA A 262 16.35 -11.73 -6.23
C ALA A 262 15.75 -12.87 -7.05
N LEU A 263 16.38 -13.21 -8.16
CA LEU A 263 16.30 -14.44 -8.97
C LEU A 263 14.91 -15.00 -9.35
N ILE A 264 13.85 -14.78 -8.58
CA ILE A 264 12.49 -15.13 -9.00
C ILE A 264 12.01 -14.04 -9.93
N PRO A 265 11.55 -14.37 -11.13
CA PRO A 265 11.03 -13.38 -12.06
C PRO A 265 9.90 -12.58 -11.40
N ARG A 266 10.10 -11.28 -11.23
CA ARG A 266 9.16 -10.33 -10.59
C ARG A 266 7.74 -10.45 -11.16
N LEU A 267 7.65 -10.63 -12.46
CA LEU A 267 6.40 -10.84 -13.16
C LEU A 267 5.69 -12.11 -12.71
N LEU A 268 6.43 -13.21 -12.52
CA LEU A 268 5.85 -14.47 -12.07
C LEU A 268 5.26 -14.36 -10.66
N THR A 269 5.98 -13.73 -9.75
CA THR A 269 5.52 -13.49 -8.37
C THR A 269 4.25 -12.65 -8.36
N LEU A 270 4.23 -11.56 -9.14
CA LEU A 270 3.05 -10.70 -9.24
C LEU A 270 1.89 -11.43 -9.91
N ALA A 271 2.13 -12.17 -11.00
CA ALA A 271 1.11 -12.97 -11.67
C ALA A 271 0.49 -14.02 -10.74
N GLN A 272 1.32 -14.72 -9.96
CA GLN A 272 0.85 -15.70 -8.98
C GLN A 272 0.01 -15.03 -7.90
N ALA A 273 0.46 -13.91 -7.32
CA ALA A 273 -0.31 -13.16 -6.34
C ALA A 273 -1.67 -12.72 -6.89
N CYS A 274 -1.70 -12.17 -8.10
CA CYS A 274 -2.92 -11.74 -8.77
C CYS A 274 -3.88 -12.91 -9.03
N ASN A 275 -3.35 -14.06 -9.44
CA ASN A 275 -4.14 -15.28 -9.65
C ASN A 275 -4.72 -15.82 -8.33
N PHE A 276 -3.93 -15.87 -7.26
CA PHE A 276 -4.40 -16.27 -5.93
C PHE A 276 -5.51 -15.37 -5.40
N LEU A 277 -5.40 -14.06 -5.62
CA LEU A 277 -6.42 -13.09 -5.24
C LEU A 277 -7.64 -13.12 -6.16
N SER A 278 -7.54 -13.82 -7.29
CA SER A 278 -8.59 -13.88 -8.33
C SER A 278 -9.04 -12.48 -8.76
N LEU A 279 -8.07 -11.60 -9.04
CA LEU A 279 -8.37 -10.22 -9.44
C LEU A 279 -9.14 -10.19 -10.78
N PRO A 280 -10.09 -9.27 -10.97
CA PRO A 280 -10.99 -9.22 -12.14
C PRO A 280 -10.30 -8.61 -13.37
N PHE A 281 -9.22 -9.22 -13.85
CA PHE A 281 -8.44 -8.73 -15.00
C PHE A 281 -9.20 -8.84 -16.33
N ALA A 282 -10.16 -9.75 -16.40
CA ALA A 282 -10.92 -9.98 -17.63
C ALA A 282 -11.76 -8.78 -18.07
N ASP A 283 -12.10 -7.88 -17.16
CA ASP A 283 -12.95 -6.71 -17.41
C ASP A 283 -12.15 -5.40 -17.61
N LEU A 284 -10.84 -5.44 -17.42
CA LEU A 284 -9.98 -4.26 -17.52
C LEU A 284 -9.78 -3.84 -18.96
N GLU A 285 -10.12 -2.57 -19.26
CA GLU A 285 -9.96 -2.00 -20.60
C GLU A 285 -8.60 -1.34 -20.82
N TYR A 286 -7.92 -0.93 -19.74
CA TYR A 286 -6.65 -0.20 -19.78
C TYR A 286 -5.59 -0.91 -18.93
N LEU A 287 -4.41 -1.14 -19.50
CA LEU A 287 -3.26 -1.71 -18.82
C LEU A 287 -2.03 -0.83 -19.02
N SER A 288 -1.43 -0.37 -17.92
CA SER A 288 -0.14 0.33 -17.95
C SER A 288 0.95 -0.55 -17.35
N LEU A 289 2.05 -0.68 -18.05
CA LEU A 289 3.27 -1.34 -17.59
C LEU A 289 4.41 -0.32 -17.58
N CYS A 290 4.93 0.00 -16.41
CA CYS A 290 6.03 0.93 -16.27
C CYS A 290 7.19 0.34 -15.46
N LYS A 291 8.39 0.83 -15.71
CA LYS A 291 9.56 0.56 -14.88
C LYS A 291 10.17 1.89 -14.45
N TYR A 292 10.24 2.12 -13.15
CA TYR A 292 10.99 3.25 -12.60
C TYR A 292 12.50 2.96 -12.73
N ASN A 293 13.21 3.86 -13.39
CA ASN A 293 14.64 3.73 -13.65
C ASN A 293 15.47 3.91 -12.37
N SER A 294 16.26 2.89 -12.04
CA SER A 294 17.62 3.11 -11.61
C SER A 294 18.54 2.77 -12.80
N ASP A 295 19.36 3.69 -13.22
CA ASP A 295 20.14 3.61 -14.47
C ASP A 295 21.04 2.36 -14.59
N LEU A 296 21.43 1.75 -13.48
CA LEU A 296 22.35 0.62 -13.42
C LEU A 296 21.68 -0.75 -13.64
N LEU A 297 20.36 -0.89 -13.46
CA LEU A 297 19.65 -2.17 -13.52
C LEU A 297 18.82 -2.38 -14.79
N SER A 298 18.74 -1.39 -15.67
CA SER A 298 18.03 -1.51 -16.94
C SER A 298 18.56 -2.63 -17.82
N LEU A 299 19.88 -2.91 -17.76
CA LEU A 299 20.53 -4.01 -18.48
C LEU A 299 20.19 -5.38 -17.88
N ARG A 300 20.09 -5.47 -16.55
CA ARG A 300 19.69 -6.72 -15.85
C ARG A 300 18.26 -7.12 -16.17
N TRP A 301 17.34 -6.16 -16.25
CA TRP A 301 15.96 -6.43 -16.61
C TRP A 301 15.81 -7.16 -17.94
N ARG A 302 16.58 -6.77 -18.97
CA ARG A 302 16.54 -7.42 -20.29
C ARG A 302 16.96 -8.89 -20.26
N ASN A 303 17.85 -9.25 -19.33
CA ASN A 303 18.38 -10.61 -19.20
C ASN A 303 17.58 -11.49 -18.24
N GLU A 304 16.80 -10.90 -17.32
CA GLU A 304 16.09 -11.61 -16.25
C GLU A 304 14.64 -11.93 -16.60
N VAL A 305 14.01 -11.16 -17.49
CA VAL A 305 12.61 -11.39 -17.88
C VAL A 305 12.55 -12.44 -18.98
N GLN A 306 12.12 -13.63 -18.62
CA GLN A 306 11.75 -14.62 -19.61
C GLN A 306 10.42 -14.21 -20.26
N ASN A 307 10.37 -14.14 -21.59
CA ASN A 307 9.18 -13.80 -22.37
C ASN A 307 7.94 -14.61 -21.96
N ALA A 308 8.14 -15.88 -21.58
CA ALA A 308 7.10 -16.76 -21.09
C ALA A 308 6.38 -16.21 -19.84
N HIS A 309 7.11 -15.65 -18.87
CA HIS A 309 6.50 -15.10 -17.64
C HIS A 309 5.72 -13.81 -17.91
N LEU A 310 6.21 -12.99 -18.83
CA LEU A 310 5.49 -11.80 -19.27
C LEU A 310 4.18 -12.17 -19.96
N MET A 311 4.22 -13.19 -20.80
CA MET A 311 3.03 -13.68 -21.49
C MET A 311 2.03 -14.32 -20.50
N GLU A 312 2.51 -15.04 -19.49
CA GLU A 312 1.68 -15.56 -18.41
C GLU A 312 0.99 -14.43 -17.62
N PHE A 313 1.74 -13.36 -17.31
CA PHE A 313 1.19 -12.19 -16.62
C PHE A 313 0.13 -11.45 -17.46
N ILE A 314 0.38 -11.28 -18.77
CA ILE A 314 -0.52 -10.53 -19.67
C ILE A 314 -1.77 -11.34 -20.06
N ARG A 315 -1.71 -12.67 -20.05
CA ARG A 315 -2.77 -13.56 -20.53
C ARG A 315 -4.17 -13.30 -19.94
N PRO A 316 -4.35 -12.96 -18.65
CA PRO A 316 -5.67 -12.70 -18.06
C PRO A 316 -6.35 -11.44 -18.56
N PHE A 317 -5.64 -10.51 -19.21
CA PHE A 317 -6.15 -9.19 -19.60
C PHE A 317 -6.87 -9.22 -20.95
N VAL A 318 -7.97 -9.96 -21.03
CA VAL A 318 -8.66 -10.23 -22.31
C VAL A 318 -9.47 -9.06 -22.86
N ALA A 319 -9.91 -8.12 -22.03
CA ALA A 319 -10.70 -6.95 -22.44
C ALA A 319 -9.86 -5.70 -22.67
N VAL A 320 -8.55 -5.74 -22.48
CA VAL A 320 -7.65 -4.57 -22.63
C VAL A 320 -7.68 -4.06 -24.07
N LYS A 321 -8.12 -2.81 -24.21
CA LYS A 321 -8.14 -2.04 -25.44
C LYS A 321 -6.89 -1.17 -25.61
N ASP A 322 -6.43 -0.59 -24.51
CA ASP A 322 -5.32 0.34 -24.45
C ASP A 322 -4.19 -0.22 -23.60
N LEU A 323 -3.03 -0.40 -24.20
CA LEU A 323 -1.79 -0.85 -23.55
C LEU A 323 -0.79 0.29 -23.52
N VAL A 324 -0.41 0.74 -22.34
CA VAL A 324 0.64 1.75 -22.14
C VAL A 324 1.92 1.09 -21.69
N LEU A 325 3.01 1.38 -22.38
CA LEU A 325 4.34 0.85 -22.09
C LEU A 325 5.30 1.99 -21.84
N GLU A 326 5.95 1.98 -20.67
CA GLU A 326 6.83 3.06 -20.23
C GLU A 326 8.22 2.56 -19.84
N GLY A 327 9.24 3.21 -20.39
CA GLY A 327 10.62 2.94 -20.05
C GLY A 327 11.14 1.59 -20.59
N PRO A 328 12.06 0.91 -19.87
CA PRO A 328 12.70 -0.31 -20.34
C PRO A 328 11.77 -1.50 -20.58
N VAL A 329 10.57 -1.51 -19.98
CA VAL A 329 9.59 -2.58 -20.18
C VAL A 329 9.12 -2.70 -21.64
N VAL A 330 9.18 -1.61 -22.40
CA VAL A 330 8.87 -1.57 -23.84
C VAL A 330 9.63 -2.64 -24.60
N PHE A 331 10.94 -2.80 -24.31
CA PHE A 331 11.79 -3.78 -25.02
C PHE A 331 11.46 -5.21 -24.65
N SER A 332 11.09 -5.47 -23.38
CA SER A 332 10.71 -6.81 -22.93
C SER A 332 9.38 -7.25 -23.52
N VAL A 333 8.40 -6.34 -23.53
CA VAL A 333 7.11 -6.58 -24.19
C VAL A 333 7.30 -6.79 -25.69
N ALA A 334 8.09 -5.96 -26.36
CA ALA A 334 8.39 -6.11 -27.78
C ALA A 334 9.01 -7.47 -28.10
N SER A 335 9.97 -7.93 -27.27
CA SER A 335 10.60 -9.26 -27.42
C SER A 335 9.58 -10.38 -27.26
N ALA A 336 8.72 -10.30 -26.25
CA ALA A 336 7.69 -11.32 -26.01
C ALA A 336 6.63 -11.37 -27.11
N LEU A 337 6.17 -10.21 -27.58
CA LEU A 337 5.20 -10.11 -28.67
C LEU A 337 5.77 -10.61 -30.03
N GLN A 338 7.08 -10.44 -30.25
CA GLN A 338 7.75 -10.92 -31.47
C GLN A 338 7.75 -12.45 -31.58
N GLU A 339 7.69 -13.19 -30.46
CA GLU A 339 7.66 -14.66 -30.43
C GLU A 339 6.27 -15.23 -30.73
N LEU A 340 5.24 -14.38 -30.79
CA LEU A 340 3.88 -14.82 -31.09
C LEU A 340 3.74 -15.15 -32.58
N VAL A 341 3.21 -16.35 -32.86
CA VAL A 341 2.94 -16.84 -34.21
C VAL A 341 1.56 -17.47 -34.30
N GLY A 342 0.95 -17.41 -35.49
CA GLY A 342 -0.36 -18.03 -35.74
C GLY A 342 -1.48 -17.43 -34.88
N GLU A 343 -2.35 -18.28 -34.33
CA GLU A 343 -3.50 -17.90 -33.53
C GLU A 343 -3.12 -17.17 -32.24
N ARG A 344 -1.94 -17.44 -31.68
CA ARG A 344 -1.44 -16.78 -30.44
C ARG A 344 -1.35 -15.26 -30.56
N VAL A 345 -1.16 -14.72 -31.78
CA VAL A 345 -1.13 -13.28 -32.05
C VAL A 345 -2.46 -12.62 -31.73
N THR A 346 -3.57 -13.33 -31.96
CA THR A 346 -4.92 -12.80 -31.71
C THR A 346 -5.53 -13.24 -30.38
N GLU A 347 -4.98 -14.30 -29.77
CA GLU A 347 -5.36 -14.76 -28.43
C GLU A 347 -4.76 -13.89 -27.34
N THR A 348 -3.56 -13.32 -27.58
CA THR A 348 -2.92 -12.43 -26.62
C THR A 348 -3.51 -11.03 -26.76
N LEU A 349 -4.06 -10.51 -25.66
CA LEU A 349 -4.77 -9.22 -25.62
C LEU A 349 -5.81 -9.11 -26.75
N PRO A 350 -6.81 -10.00 -26.82
CA PRO A 350 -7.69 -10.13 -27.99
C PRO A 350 -8.48 -8.85 -28.33
N ALA A 351 -8.74 -7.99 -27.34
CA ALA A 351 -9.46 -6.74 -27.51
C ALA A 351 -8.56 -5.53 -27.82
N LEU A 352 -7.22 -5.71 -27.89
CA LEU A 352 -6.25 -4.63 -28.03
C LEU A 352 -6.49 -3.81 -29.31
N GLN A 353 -6.59 -2.50 -29.15
CA GLN A 353 -6.80 -1.51 -30.21
C GLN A 353 -5.64 -0.53 -30.31
N THR A 354 -5.04 -0.15 -29.15
CA THR A 354 -4.04 0.91 -29.09
C THR A 354 -2.86 0.49 -28.22
N ILE A 355 -1.64 0.81 -28.68
CA ILE A 355 -0.42 0.75 -27.87
C ILE A 355 0.15 2.16 -27.76
N PHE A 356 0.33 2.64 -26.54
CA PHE A 356 0.98 3.90 -26.23
C PHE A 356 2.41 3.60 -25.76
N LEU A 357 3.39 4.17 -26.45
CA LEU A 357 4.81 4.06 -26.10
C LEU A 357 5.27 5.38 -25.48
N GLN A 358 5.69 5.33 -24.22
CA GLN A 358 6.21 6.49 -23.51
C GLN A 358 7.73 6.32 -23.32
N GLY A 359 8.51 7.16 -24.00
CA GLY A 359 9.97 7.15 -23.91
C GLY A 359 10.67 7.73 -25.14
N PRO A 360 11.99 8.00 -25.02
CA PRO A 360 12.77 8.70 -26.05
C PRO A 360 13.18 7.83 -27.26
N ALA A 361 12.91 6.53 -27.24
CA ALA A 361 13.38 5.61 -28.27
C ALA A 361 12.31 5.34 -29.32
N PRO A 362 12.68 5.12 -30.62
CA PRO A 362 11.72 4.67 -31.60
C PRO A 362 11.12 3.30 -31.20
N ALA A 363 9.90 3.04 -31.69
CA ALA A 363 9.23 1.77 -31.44
C ALA A 363 10.12 0.56 -31.77
N PRO A 364 10.32 -0.41 -30.85
CA PRO A 364 11.13 -1.58 -31.13
C PRO A 364 10.55 -2.40 -32.30
N GLU A 365 11.43 -3.03 -33.10
CA GLU A 365 11.06 -3.86 -34.28
C GLU A 365 10.02 -4.94 -33.94
N GLY A 366 10.08 -5.52 -32.73
CA GLY A 366 9.15 -6.56 -32.27
C GLY A 366 7.69 -6.07 -32.20
N ILE A 367 7.46 -4.82 -31.81
CA ILE A 367 6.11 -4.22 -31.82
C ILE A 367 5.62 -4.05 -33.25
N GLY A 368 6.47 -3.55 -34.17
CA GLY A 368 6.11 -3.43 -35.57
C GLY A 368 5.73 -4.76 -36.21
N LYS A 369 6.46 -5.83 -35.92
CA LYS A 369 6.13 -7.20 -36.38
C LYS A 369 4.78 -7.68 -35.83
N PHE A 370 4.53 -7.49 -34.54
CA PHE A 370 3.27 -7.86 -33.94
C PHE A 370 2.07 -7.14 -34.57
N ILE A 371 2.19 -5.83 -34.82
CA ILE A 371 1.15 -5.02 -35.45
C ILE A 371 0.86 -5.54 -36.89
N ALA A 372 1.90 -5.78 -37.67
CA ALA A 372 1.73 -6.28 -39.06
C ALA A 372 1.02 -7.67 -39.05
N LEU A 373 1.34 -8.55 -38.10
CA LEU A 373 0.66 -9.84 -37.95
C LEU A 373 -0.79 -9.67 -37.53
N ARG A 374 -1.09 -8.74 -36.62
CA ARG A 374 -2.47 -8.43 -36.18
C ARG A 374 -3.32 -7.88 -37.34
N GLU A 375 -2.75 -7.01 -38.18
CA GLU A 375 -3.41 -6.46 -39.34
C GLU A 375 -3.75 -7.56 -40.36
N LEU A 376 -2.80 -8.48 -40.64
CA LEU A 376 -3.03 -9.65 -41.49
C LEU A 376 -4.15 -10.56 -40.94
N CYS A 377 -4.35 -10.61 -39.62
CA CYS A 377 -5.44 -11.34 -38.99
C CYS A 377 -6.76 -10.55 -38.89
N GLY A 378 -6.85 -9.36 -39.52
CA GLY A 378 -8.04 -8.50 -39.49
C GLY A 378 -8.31 -7.82 -38.15
N ARG A 379 -7.30 -7.70 -37.28
CA ARG A 379 -7.38 -7.03 -35.98
C ARG A 379 -6.30 -5.95 -35.86
N PRO A 380 -6.40 -4.84 -36.60
CA PRO A 380 -5.38 -3.80 -36.62
C PRO A 380 -5.23 -3.15 -35.23
N VAL A 381 -3.98 -2.77 -34.91
CA VAL A 381 -3.61 -2.08 -33.68
C VAL A 381 -2.87 -0.80 -34.04
N VAL A 382 -3.28 0.32 -33.43
CA VAL A 382 -2.65 1.64 -33.62
C VAL A 382 -1.54 1.84 -32.58
N VAL A 383 -0.42 2.44 -32.97
CA VAL A 383 0.66 2.83 -32.04
C VAL A 383 0.75 4.34 -31.97
N HIS A 384 0.72 4.85 -30.76
CA HIS A 384 1.01 6.24 -30.46
C HIS A 384 2.33 6.32 -29.68
N GLN A 385 3.24 7.13 -30.20
CA GLN A 385 4.48 7.43 -29.50
C GLN A 385 4.34 8.81 -28.87
N GLN A 386 4.52 8.86 -27.54
CA GLN A 386 4.55 10.10 -26.77
C GLN A 386 5.99 10.38 -26.37
N GLU A 387 6.53 11.49 -26.86
CA GLU A 387 7.81 11.99 -26.38
C GLU A 387 7.61 12.62 -25.00
N TRP A 388 8.58 12.43 -24.10
CA TRP A 388 8.59 13.15 -22.83
C TRP A 388 8.84 14.63 -23.12
N GLU A 389 7.89 15.49 -22.77
CA GLU A 389 8.22 16.90 -22.55
C GLU A 389 9.07 16.95 -21.27
N ILE A 390 10.38 17.20 -21.45
CA ILE A 390 11.39 17.31 -20.39
C ILE A 390 11.21 18.64 -19.66
#